data_b5418132a9737c435d88771b444c7bd1
#
_entry.id   b5418132a9737c435d88771b444c7bd1
#
_cell.length_a   1.000
_cell.length_b   1.000
_cell.length_c   1.000
_cell.angle_alpha   90.00
_cell.angle_beta   90.00
_cell.angle_gamma   90.00
#
_symmetry.space_group_name_H-M   'P 1'
#
loop_
_entity.id
_entity.type
_entity.pdbx_description
1 polymer ?
#
loop_
_entity_poly.entity_id
_entity_poly.type
_entity_poly.pdbx_seq_one_letter_code
_entity_poly.pdbx_strand_id
1 'polypeptide(L)'
;MEAVQKIKCINRAWFVLSFEVVGPNGHSLSSDDLPIQREGILDLTEGGFPEGTEVVLRVKAAMGKALAAAEKLRVARNGKTAVFEVRGTSLDFRVELVAIREAEE
;
A
#
# COMPACT_ATOMS: atom_id res chain seq x y z
N MET A 1 -11.75 2.36 11.31
CA MET A 1 -10.47 2.42 10.57
C MET A 1 -9.56 1.33 11.10
N GLU A 2 -9.09 0.48 10.22
CA GLU A 2 -8.20 -0.60 10.60
C GLU A 2 -6.83 -0.08 11.00
N ALA A 3 -6.23 -0.70 12.01
CA ALA A 3 -4.88 -0.39 12.46
C ALA A 3 -3.94 -1.52 12.05
N VAL A 4 -2.85 -1.17 11.38
CA VAL A 4 -1.91 -2.15 10.82
C VAL A 4 -0.47 -1.68 10.97
N GLN A 5 0.46 -2.60 10.90
CA GLN A 5 1.89 -2.29 10.92
C GLN A 5 2.49 -2.29 9.54
N LYS A 6 1.97 -3.13 8.64
CA LYS A 6 2.53 -3.32 7.31
C LYS A 6 1.47 -3.18 6.25
N ILE A 7 1.90 -2.78 5.06
CA ILE A 7 1.05 -2.76 3.87
C ILE A 7 1.72 -3.62 2.82
N LYS A 8 0.97 -4.58 2.29
CA LYS A 8 1.38 -5.45 1.21
C LYS A 8 0.57 -5.09 -0.03
N CYS A 9 1.24 -4.90 -1.15
CA CYS A 9 0.59 -4.61 -2.42
C CYS A 9 0.92 -5.74 -3.39
N ILE A 10 -0.12 -6.35 -3.96
CA ILE A 10 0.03 -7.43 -4.94
C ILE A 10 -0.34 -6.87 -6.30
N ASN A 11 0.61 -6.92 -7.24
CA ASN A 11 0.38 -6.45 -8.59
C ASN A 11 -0.26 -7.54 -9.43
N ARG A 12 -1.58 -7.48 -9.61
CA ARG A 12 -2.32 -8.37 -10.51
C ARG A 12 -2.80 -7.61 -11.76
N ALA A 13 -2.22 -6.45 -12.01
CA ALA A 13 -2.53 -5.63 -13.16
C ALA A 13 -1.57 -5.97 -14.33
N TRP A 14 -1.79 -5.30 -15.46
CA TRP A 14 -1.02 -5.54 -16.68
C TRP A 14 0.00 -4.44 -16.94
N PHE A 15 0.59 -3.88 -15.87
CA PHE A 15 1.61 -2.83 -15.99
C PHE A 15 2.54 -2.87 -14.77
N VAL A 16 3.73 -2.29 -14.93
CA VAL A 16 4.65 -2.10 -13.81
C VAL A 16 4.16 -0.92 -12.98
N LEU A 17 4.11 -1.08 -11.68
CA LEU A 17 3.68 -0.03 -10.78
C LEU A 17 4.70 0.19 -9.67
N SER A 18 4.56 1.31 -8.98
CA SER A 18 5.15 1.51 -7.65
C SER A 18 4.03 1.91 -6.71
N PHE A 19 4.22 1.73 -5.43
CA PHE A 19 3.24 2.17 -4.46
C PHE A 19 3.91 2.93 -3.34
N GLU A 20 3.15 3.85 -2.75
CA GLU A 20 3.63 4.62 -1.62
C GLU A 20 2.54 4.68 -0.57
N VAL A 21 2.96 4.86 0.66
CA VAL A 21 2.06 5.10 1.78
C VAL A 21 2.26 6.55 2.17
N VAL A 22 1.19 7.32 2.15
CA VAL A 22 1.22 8.77 2.37
C VAL A 22 0.54 9.08 3.69
N GLY A 23 1.24 9.78 4.55
CA GLY A 23 0.73 10.29 5.81
C GLY A 23 0.59 11.82 5.78
N PRO A 24 0.31 12.42 6.93
CA PRO A 24 0.18 13.87 7.03
C PRO A 24 1.54 14.55 6.83
N ASN A 25 1.50 15.85 6.55
CA ASN A 25 2.70 16.71 6.45
C ASN A 25 3.66 16.29 5.34
N GLY A 26 3.16 15.60 4.31
CA GLY A 26 3.97 15.19 3.17
C GLY A 26 4.89 14.00 3.43
N HIS A 27 4.82 13.39 4.61
CA HIS A 27 5.63 12.21 4.90
C HIS A 27 5.11 11.01 4.09
N SER A 28 5.99 10.34 3.39
CA SER A 28 5.62 9.17 2.60
C SER A 28 6.71 8.11 2.62
N LEU A 29 6.32 6.88 2.36
CA LEU A 29 7.21 5.74 2.26
C LEU A 29 6.89 5.06 0.93
N SER A 30 7.90 4.89 0.08
CA SER A 30 7.70 4.38 -1.28
C SER A 30 8.37 3.04 -1.49
N SER A 31 7.76 2.22 -2.35
CA SER A 31 8.35 0.96 -2.79
C SER A 31 9.23 1.18 -4.01
N ASP A 32 10.03 0.17 -4.34
CA ASP A 32 10.64 0.04 -5.65
C ASP A 32 9.58 -0.32 -6.70
N ASP A 33 9.98 -0.31 -7.97
CA ASP A 33 9.11 -0.77 -9.04
C ASP A 33 8.67 -2.20 -8.80
N LEU A 34 7.38 -2.45 -9.03
CA LEU A 34 6.76 -3.74 -8.79
C LEU A 34 6.27 -4.31 -10.12
N PRO A 35 6.99 -5.30 -10.67
CA PRO A 35 6.58 -5.92 -11.93
C PRO A 35 5.25 -6.67 -11.82
N ILE A 36 4.70 -7.02 -12.97
CA ILE A 36 3.46 -7.80 -13.05
C ILE A 36 3.62 -9.11 -12.30
N GLN A 37 2.60 -9.47 -11.50
CA GLN A 37 2.53 -10.69 -10.69
C GLN A 37 3.54 -10.76 -9.54
N ARG A 38 4.09 -9.61 -9.17
CA ARG A 38 4.96 -9.51 -7.99
C ARG A 38 4.22 -8.81 -6.85
N GLU A 39 4.76 -8.95 -5.67
CA GLU A 39 4.22 -8.28 -4.49
C GLU A 39 5.33 -7.61 -3.71
N GLY A 40 4.98 -6.56 -2.99
CA GLY A 40 5.90 -5.83 -2.14
C GLY A 40 5.26 -5.51 -0.81
N ILE A 41 6.09 -5.34 0.21
CA ILE A 41 5.66 -5.02 1.57
C ILE A 41 6.42 -3.80 2.05
N LEU A 42 5.70 -2.89 2.72
CA LEU A 42 6.29 -1.77 3.44
C LEU A 42 5.90 -1.88 4.92
N ASP A 43 6.89 -1.80 5.80
CA ASP A 43 6.66 -1.74 7.23
C ASP A 43 6.58 -0.28 7.66
N LEU A 44 5.41 0.13 8.13
CA LEU A 44 5.12 1.54 8.42
C LEU A 44 5.92 2.04 9.61
N THR A 45 6.15 1.18 10.60
CA THR A 45 6.91 1.59 11.79
C THR A 45 8.39 1.73 11.49
N GLU A 46 8.95 0.84 10.65
CA GLU A 46 10.33 0.99 10.18
C GLU A 46 10.50 2.20 9.27
N GLY A 47 9.44 2.56 8.55
CA GLY A 47 9.44 3.74 7.68
C GLY A 47 9.31 5.06 8.41
N GLY A 48 9.21 5.06 9.72
CA GLY A 48 9.22 6.28 10.51
C GLY A 48 7.84 6.87 10.79
N PHE A 49 6.76 6.20 10.50
CA PHE A 49 5.42 6.67 10.87
C PHE A 49 5.16 6.37 12.34
N PRO A 50 4.80 7.38 13.13
CA PRO A 50 4.40 7.16 14.53
C PRO A 50 3.10 6.35 14.61
N GLU A 51 2.93 5.62 15.72
CA GLU A 51 1.66 4.96 15.99
C GLU A 51 0.51 5.97 16.04
N GLY A 52 -0.64 5.56 15.53
CA GLY A 52 -1.82 6.40 15.48
C GLY A 52 -1.91 7.29 14.25
N THR A 53 -0.87 7.35 13.42
CA THR A 53 -0.87 8.14 12.20
C THR A 53 -1.86 7.57 11.19
N GLU A 54 -2.69 8.42 10.58
CA GLU A 54 -3.54 8.01 9.46
C GLU A 54 -2.72 8.03 8.17
N VAL A 55 -2.82 6.96 7.41
CA VAL A 55 -2.10 6.81 6.14
C VAL A 55 -3.04 6.30 5.06
N VAL A 56 -2.67 6.53 3.82
CA VAL A 56 -3.39 6.01 2.67
C VAL A 56 -2.39 5.43 1.67
N LEU A 57 -2.76 4.32 1.05
CA LEU A 57 -1.99 3.71 -0.02
C LEU A 57 -2.26 4.43 -1.33
N ARG A 58 -1.21 4.75 -2.06
CA ARG A 58 -1.30 5.35 -3.39
C ARG A 58 -0.47 4.51 -4.36
N VAL A 59 -1.10 4.12 -5.46
CA VAL A 59 -0.46 3.32 -6.50
C VAL A 59 -0.20 4.20 -7.71
N LYS A 60 0.99 4.11 -8.27
CA LYS A 60 1.37 4.88 -9.45
C LYS A 60 1.79 3.92 -10.57
N ALA A 61 1.16 4.06 -11.72
CA ALA A 61 1.58 3.35 -12.93
C ALA A 61 2.87 3.98 -13.46
N ALA A 62 3.78 3.15 -13.94
CA ALA A 62 5.11 3.62 -14.39
C ALA A 62 5.00 4.69 -15.47
N MET A 63 4.03 4.58 -16.36
CA MET A 63 3.84 5.50 -17.48
C MET A 63 2.46 6.13 -17.45
N GLY A 64 1.88 6.31 -16.28
CA GLY A 64 0.49 6.75 -16.24
C GLY A 64 0.11 7.45 -14.94
N LYS A 65 -1.17 7.35 -14.64
CA LYS A 65 -1.76 8.05 -13.51
C LYS A 65 -1.44 7.38 -12.18
N ALA A 66 -1.73 8.10 -11.11
CA ALA A 66 -1.70 7.58 -9.76
C ALA A 66 -3.12 7.50 -9.21
N LEU A 67 -3.38 6.54 -8.34
CA LEU A 67 -4.69 6.32 -7.74
C LEU A 67 -4.52 5.96 -6.28
N ALA A 68 -5.25 6.64 -5.41
CA ALA A 68 -5.27 6.32 -4.00
C ALA A 68 -6.31 5.25 -3.70
N ALA A 69 -6.02 4.37 -2.76
CA ALA A 69 -7.01 3.43 -2.25
C ALA A 69 -8.12 4.18 -1.51
N ALA A 70 -9.31 3.62 -1.49
CA ALA A 70 -10.45 4.23 -0.80
C ALA A 70 -10.30 4.18 0.72
N GLU A 71 -9.62 3.16 1.23
CA GLU A 71 -9.49 2.94 2.66
C GLU A 71 -8.29 3.68 3.23
N LYS A 72 -8.52 4.41 4.31
CA LYS A 72 -7.46 4.95 5.14
C LYS A 72 -7.16 3.94 6.25
N LEU A 73 -5.90 3.93 6.69
CA LEU A 73 -5.44 3.00 7.71
C LEU A 73 -4.76 3.78 8.82
N ARG A 74 -4.64 3.18 9.99
CA ARG A 74 -3.91 3.74 11.12
C ARG A 74 -2.69 2.90 11.42
N VAL A 75 -1.59 3.54 11.70
CA VAL A 75 -0.33 2.86 12.02
C VAL A 75 -0.39 2.32 13.44
N ALA A 76 -0.04 1.03 13.61
CA ALA A 76 0.07 0.40 14.93
C ALA A 76 1.14 -0.67 14.91
N ARG A 77 1.80 -0.88 16.04
CA ARG A 77 2.82 -1.93 16.19
C ARG A 77 2.17 -3.23 16.62
N ASN A 78 1.30 -3.75 15.77
CA ASN A 78 0.50 -4.95 16.09
C ASN A 78 0.82 -6.15 15.21
N GLY A 79 1.78 -6.02 14.29
CA GLY A 79 2.16 -7.09 13.37
C GLY A 79 1.17 -7.36 12.26
N LYS A 80 0.04 -6.67 12.22
CA LYS A 80 -0.96 -6.88 11.17
C LYS A 80 -0.52 -6.31 9.85
N THR A 81 -0.96 -6.93 8.77
CA THR A 81 -0.68 -6.52 7.39
C THR A 81 -1.99 -6.28 6.65
N ALA A 82 -2.12 -5.08 6.08
CA ALA A 82 -3.20 -4.79 5.14
C ALA A 82 -2.75 -5.25 3.75
N VAL A 83 -3.54 -6.10 3.12
CA VAL A 83 -3.21 -6.65 1.80
C VAL A 83 -4.09 -5.98 0.75
N PHE A 84 -3.44 -5.32 -0.20
CA PHE A 84 -4.10 -4.66 -1.32
C PHE A 84 -3.77 -5.40 -2.61
N GLU A 85 -4.72 -5.42 -3.53
CA GLU A 85 -4.51 -5.90 -4.89
C GLU A 85 -4.78 -4.79 -5.88
N VAL A 86 -3.95 -4.72 -6.92
CA VAL A 86 -4.11 -3.79 -8.03
C VAL A 86 -4.48 -4.61 -9.26
N ARG A 87 -5.57 -4.23 -9.92
CA ARG A 87 -6.07 -4.90 -11.14
C ARG A 87 -6.41 -3.86 -12.19
N GLY A 88 -6.23 -4.24 -13.45
CA GLY A 88 -6.58 -3.41 -14.59
C GLY A 88 -5.41 -3.11 -15.49
N THR A 89 -5.51 -1.99 -16.22
CA THR A 89 -4.48 -1.51 -17.13
C THR A 89 -3.94 -0.17 -16.66
N SER A 90 -2.85 0.29 -17.25
CA SER A 90 -2.26 1.58 -16.87
C SER A 90 -3.20 2.76 -17.09
N LEU A 91 -4.19 2.60 -17.95
CA LEU A 91 -5.17 3.66 -18.24
C LEU A 91 -6.42 3.58 -17.36
N ASP A 92 -6.71 2.39 -16.84
CA ASP A 92 -7.89 2.17 -16.00
C ASP A 92 -7.60 1.01 -15.05
N PHE A 93 -7.21 1.34 -13.83
CA PHE A 93 -6.92 0.34 -12.82
C PHE A 93 -7.61 0.69 -11.51
N ARG A 94 -7.71 -0.31 -10.65
CA ARG A 94 -8.29 -0.14 -9.32
C ARG A 94 -7.39 -0.75 -8.26
N VAL A 95 -7.50 -0.20 -7.06
CA VAL A 95 -6.74 -0.63 -5.88
C VAL A 95 -7.76 -1.07 -4.83
N GLU A 96 -7.69 -2.32 -4.42
CA GLU A 96 -8.66 -2.90 -3.49
C GLU A 96 -7.98 -3.45 -2.25
N LEU A 97 -8.52 -3.13 -1.08
CA LEU A 97 -8.13 -3.77 0.17
C LEU A 97 -8.85 -5.12 0.24
N VAL A 98 -8.08 -6.21 0.17
CA VAL A 98 -8.68 -7.54 0.08
C VAL A 98 -8.61 -8.33 1.39
N ALA A 99 -7.69 -7.97 2.29
CA ALA A 99 -7.58 -8.68 3.56
C ALA A 99 -6.79 -7.85 4.58
N ILE A 100 -7.09 -8.08 5.84
CA ILE A 100 -6.23 -7.70 6.96
C ILE A 100 -5.76 -9.02 7.58
N ARG A 101 -4.47 -9.25 7.56
CA ARG A 101 -3.89 -10.48 8.10
C ARG A 101 -3.28 -10.22 9.46
N GLU A 102 -3.53 -11.17 10.37
CA GLU A 102 -2.92 -11.13 11.68
C GLU A 102 -1.42 -11.41 11.57
N ALA A 103 -0.69 -11.04 12.63
CA ALA A 103 0.73 -11.35 12.71
C ALA A 103 0.94 -12.85 12.66
N GLU A 104 1.91 -13.29 11.86
CA GLU A 104 2.31 -14.68 11.82
C GLU A 104 3.33 -14.93 12.93
N GLU A 105 3.22 -16.09 13.55
CA GLU A 105 4.14 -16.51 14.59
C GLU A 105 5.24 -17.43 14.03
#